data_c2f3ea00583040e532e281e83c180412
#
_entry.id   c2f3ea00583040e532e281e83c180412
#
_cell.length_a   1.000
_cell.length_b   1.000
_cell.length_c   1.000
_cell.angle_alpha   90.00
_cell.angle_beta   90.00
_cell.angle_gamma   90.00
#
_symmetry.space_group_name_H-M   'P 1'
#
loop_
_entity.id
_entity.type
_entity.pdbx_description
1 polymer ?
#
loop_
_entity_poly.entity_id
_entity_poly.type
_entity_poly.pdbx_seq_one_letter_code
_entity_poly.pdbx_strand_id
1 'polypeptide(L)'
;MAGYDLILRGGRVIDPAQSIDGVNDVAFTGGKVAAVGRDLKPSAGTEVRNVTGYIVTPGLIDLHTHVYWGGTSLGIDADEFCRNSGVTTSIDTGSAGPGNFAGFRKHVIERSEARILAYLHVSFAGIYAFSKTIMYGESQSMHLMAPRDAVAVAEANRDVIVGIKVRVGLHASGDQGTAPLNVALQVADEVGMPLMCHIDHPPPSYEAVLDMLRPGDVLTHAFRPFPNAPCTAQGTIKPAVLEARKRGVLFDIGHGAGSFSFKTTRAMLANGFMPDTISSDIHTLCIDGPAFDQVTTLSKFLCMGVPLPEVIKQTTVNAAMALRRPELGSLKPGNVGDATILSIEEGSHDYVDVMGEHMTGDKRIIAEGTVLGGKFFHARTPERFAPSKPRARA
;
A
#
# COMPACT_ATOMS: atom_id res chain seq x y z
N MET A 1 11.10 -36.79 5.58
CA MET A 1 10.96 -35.34 5.32
C MET A 1 9.47 -35.05 5.27
N ALA A 2 8.99 -34.04 5.98
CA ALA A 2 7.58 -33.63 5.86
C ALA A 2 7.33 -33.20 4.41
N GLY A 3 6.19 -33.61 3.83
CA GLY A 3 5.81 -33.24 2.47
C GLY A 3 5.42 -31.76 2.39
N TYR A 4 5.38 -31.23 1.19
CA TYR A 4 4.84 -29.90 0.90
C TYR A 4 3.31 -29.96 0.85
N ASP A 5 2.64 -28.90 1.31
CA ASP A 5 1.18 -28.75 1.18
C ASP A 5 0.83 -28.26 -0.23
N LEU A 6 1.60 -27.26 -0.73
CA LEU A 6 1.42 -26.65 -2.05
C LEU A 6 2.77 -26.43 -2.72
N ILE A 7 2.84 -26.66 -4.05
CA ILE A 7 3.95 -26.23 -4.91
C ILE A 7 3.39 -25.39 -6.06
N LEU A 8 3.89 -24.14 -6.19
CA LEU A 8 3.78 -23.35 -7.42
C LEU A 8 4.95 -23.76 -8.33
N ARG A 9 4.66 -24.33 -9.50
CA ARG A 9 5.68 -24.94 -10.35
C ARG A 9 5.99 -24.12 -11.59
N GLY A 10 7.27 -23.85 -11.83
CA GLY A 10 7.79 -23.39 -13.12
C GLY A 10 7.54 -21.92 -13.44
N GLY A 11 7.18 -21.11 -12.47
CA GLY A 11 7.01 -19.65 -12.63
C GLY A 11 8.34 -18.90 -12.64
N ARG A 12 8.35 -17.70 -13.24
CA ARG A 12 9.44 -16.75 -13.05
C ARG A 12 9.31 -16.16 -11.64
N VAL A 13 10.14 -16.60 -10.71
CA VAL A 13 10.16 -16.06 -9.35
C VAL A 13 10.96 -14.76 -9.35
N ILE A 14 10.33 -13.66 -8.88
CA ILE A 14 10.99 -12.38 -8.62
C ILE A 14 10.90 -12.12 -7.11
N ASP A 15 12.01 -12.33 -6.41
CA ASP A 15 12.15 -12.02 -4.99
C ASP A 15 13.37 -11.13 -4.77
N PRO A 16 13.18 -9.80 -4.72
CA PRO A 16 14.29 -8.86 -4.58
C PRO A 16 15.06 -8.99 -3.27
N ALA A 17 14.42 -9.48 -2.19
CA ALA A 17 15.09 -9.69 -0.91
C ALA A 17 16.12 -10.82 -0.95
N GLN A 18 15.95 -11.79 -1.84
CA GLN A 18 16.85 -12.92 -2.06
C GLN A 18 17.69 -12.78 -3.34
N SER A 19 17.54 -11.67 -4.08
CA SER A 19 18.16 -11.47 -5.40
C SER A 19 17.81 -12.58 -6.40
N ILE A 20 16.57 -13.10 -6.33
CA ILE A 20 16.07 -14.12 -7.25
C ILE A 20 15.27 -13.43 -8.36
N ASP A 21 15.66 -13.72 -9.61
CA ASP A 21 14.87 -13.42 -10.82
C ASP A 21 15.11 -14.55 -11.84
N GLY A 22 14.20 -15.51 -11.87
CA GLY A 22 14.34 -16.66 -12.78
C GLY A 22 13.33 -17.76 -12.50
N VAL A 23 13.28 -18.75 -13.40
CA VAL A 23 12.35 -19.88 -13.31
C VAL A 23 12.68 -20.77 -12.12
N ASN A 24 11.76 -20.87 -11.18
CA ASN A 24 11.83 -21.71 -9.99
C ASN A 24 10.44 -22.22 -9.59
N ASP A 25 10.43 -23.23 -8.74
CA ASP A 25 9.27 -23.66 -7.98
C ASP A 25 9.29 -22.98 -6.61
N VAL A 26 8.10 -22.73 -6.04
CA VAL A 26 7.94 -22.28 -4.67
C VAL A 26 7.06 -23.26 -3.93
N ALA A 27 7.54 -23.79 -2.81
CA ALA A 27 6.79 -24.74 -1.99
C ALA A 27 6.41 -24.15 -0.63
N PHE A 28 5.24 -24.57 -0.15
CA PHE A 28 4.67 -24.13 1.12
C PHE A 28 4.33 -25.32 2.00
N THR A 29 4.49 -25.15 3.31
CA THR A 29 4.12 -26.14 4.34
C THR A 29 3.75 -25.43 5.63
N GLY A 30 2.61 -25.81 6.23
CA GLY A 30 2.18 -25.28 7.54
C GLY A 30 2.03 -23.75 7.54
N GLY A 31 1.56 -23.17 6.44
CA GLY A 31 1.36 -21.73 6.32
C GLY A 31 2.64 -20.92 6.11
N LYS A 32 3.77 -21.55 5.85
CA LYS A 32 5.07 -20.91 5.63
C LYS A 32 5.67 -21.29 4.29
N VAL A 33 6.56 -20.44 3.78
CA VAL A 33 7.44 -20.81 2.68
C VAL A 33 8.36 -21.94 3.15
N ALA A 34 8.35 -23.06 2.43
CA ALA A 34 9.18 -24.22 2.74
C ALA A 34 10.46 -24.26 1.92
N ALA A 35 10.36 -23.96 0.62
CA ALA A 35 11.51 -23.96 -0.30
C ALA A 35 11.26 -23.09 -1.53
N VAL A 36 12.34 -22.55 -2.09
CA VAL A 36 12.40 -21.98 -3.44
C VAL A 36 13.54 -22.69 -4.17
N GLY A 37 13.30 -23.23 -5.35
CA GLY A 37 14.30 -23.95 -6.12
C GLY A 37 13.72 -24.61 -7.34
N ARG A 38 14.54 -25.37 -8.09
CA ARG A 38 14.11 -26.09 -9.29
C ARG A 38 13.72 -27.52 -8.96
N ASP A 39 12.74 -28.04 -9.69
CA ASP A 39 12.33 -29.45 -9.66
C ASP A 39 11.98 -29.98 -8.25
N LEU A 40 11.29 -29.16 -7.45
CA LEU A 40 10.83 -29.58 -6.13
C LEU A 40 9.89 -30.80 -6.25
N LYS A 41 10.20 -31.84 -5.47
CA LYS A 41 9.49 -33.13 -5.57
C LYS A 41 8.23 -33.10 -4.68
N PRO A 42 7.03 -33.29 -5.27
CA PRO A 42 5.82 -33.45 -4.48
C PRO A 42 5.83 -34.79 -3.74
N SER A 43 5.16 -34.84 -2.61
CA SER A 43 4.82 -36.05 -1.88
C SER A 43 3.33 -36.39 -2.05
N ALA A 44 2.89 -37.52 -1.53
CA ALA A 44 1.47 -37.84 -1.52
C ALA A 44 0.68 -36.74 -0.74
N GLY A 45 -0.35 -36.20 -1.39
CA GLY A 45 -1.18 -35.11 -0.82
C GLY A 45 -0.70 -33.70 -1.15
N THR A 46 0.48 -33.52 -1.77
CA THR A 46 0.93 -32.19 -2.22
C THR A 46 0.06 -31.68 -3.37
N GLU A 47 -0.55 -30.50 -3.20
CA GLU A 47 -1.18 -29.76 -4.29
C GLU A 47 -0.08 -29.17 -5.21
N VAL A 48 -0.18 -29.38 -6.51
CA VAL A 48 0.77 -28.79 -7.49
C VAL A 48 0.02 -27.89 -8.45
N ARG A 49 0.38 -26.61 -8.48
CA ARG A 49 -0.14 -25.61 -9.42
C ARG A 49 0.92 -25.28 -10.45
N ASN A 50 0.63 -25.54 -11.72
CA ASN A 50 1.48 -25.11 -12.81
C ASN A 50 1.29 -23.62 -13.06
N VAL A 51 2.35 -22.84 -12.83
CA VAL A 51 2.41 -21.39 -13.05
C VAL A 51 3.47 -21.02 -14.09
N THR A 52 3.75 -21.93 -15.02
CA THR A 52 4.64 -21.68 -16.17
C THR A 52 4.10 -20.53 -17.01
N GLY A 53 4.95 -19.56 -17.31
CA GLY A 53 4.58 -18.33 -18.04
C GLY A 53 4.09 -17.19 -17.15
N TYR A 54 3.83 -17.46 -15.88
CA TYR A 54 3.47 -16.46 -14.90
C TYR A 54 4.67 -16.01 -14.07
N ILE A 55 4.52 -14.86 -13.41
CA ILE A 55 5.47 -14.30 -12.45
C ILE A 55 4.98 -14.66 -11.05
N VAL A 56 5.88 -15.15 -10.21
CA VAL A 56 5.62 -15.41 -8.78
C VAL A 56 6.46 -14.47 -7.95
N THR A 57 5.82 -13.71 -7.06
CA THR A 57 6.49 -12.78 -6.16
C THR A 57 6.19 -13.13 -4.70
N PRO A 58 6.93 -12.61 -3.72
CA PRO A 58 6.41 -12.52 -2.36
C PRO A 58 5.01 -11.90 -2.40
N GLY A 59 4.17 -12.18 -1.42
CA GLY A 59 2.85 -11.57 -1.36
C GLY A 59 2.94 -10.05 -1.42
N LEU A 60 2.16 -9.42 -2.31
CA LEU A 60 2.14 -7.97 -2.43
C LEU A 60 1.58 -7.34 -1.15
N ILE A 61 2.23 -6.28 -0.71
CA ILE A 61 1.83 -5.46 0.43
C ILE A 61 1.36 -4.11 -0.11
N ASP A 62 0.09 -3.78 0.09
CA ASP A 62 -0.38 -2.43 -0.14
C ASP A 62 -0.25 -1.63 1.16
N LEU A 63 0.76 -0.75 1.20
CA LEU A 63 1.12 0.00 2.41
C LEU A 63 0.10 1.07 2.79
N HIS A 64 -0.84 1.41 1.89
CA HIS A 64 -1.83 2.44 2.12
C HIS A 64 -3.19 2.04 1.55
N THR A 65 -4.10 1.68 2.44
CA THR A 65 -5.48 1.32 2.11
C THR A 65 -6.44 1.85 3.18
N HIS A 66 -7.74 1.81 2.86
CA HIS A 66 -8.80 2.11 3.81
C HIS A 66 -9.84 0.99 3.77
N VAL A 67 -9.72 0.05 4.70
CA VAL A 67 -10.48 -1.22 4.71
C VAL A 67 -11.39 -1.38 5.92
N TYR A 68 -11.65 -0.33 6.69
CA TYR A 68 -12.65 -0.36 7.75
C TYR A 68 -14.06 -0.29 7.15
N TRP A 69 -14.39 -1.33 6.36
CA TRP A 69 -15.70 -1.47 5.73
C TRP A 69 -16.83 -1.47 6.75
N GLY A 70 -17.88 -0.69 6.48
CA GLY A 70 -19.03 -0.55 7.38
C GLY A 70 -18.79 0.32 8.63
N GLY A 71 -17.53 0.60 8.99
CA GLY A 71 -17.19 1.46 10.12
C GLY A 71 -16.91 2.91 9.75
N THR A 72 -16.55 3.15 8.48
CA THR A 72 -16.32 4.49 7.92
C THR A 72 -16.91 4.59 6.52
N SER A 73 -17.21 5.83 6.07
CA SER A 73 -17.68 6.08 4.70
C SER A 73 -16.59 5.82 3.63
N LEU A 74 -15.35 5.73 4.07
CA LEU A 74 -14.16 5.54 3.25
C LEU A 74 -13.89 4.05 2.96
N GLY A 75 -14.25 3.17 3.89
CA GLY A 75 -13.84 1.77 3.92
C GLY A 75 -14.41 0.92 2.80
N ILE A 76 -13.55 0.09 2.20
CA ILE A 76 -13.91 -0.96 1.23
C ILE A 76 -13.73 -2.34 1.85
N ASP A 77 -14.29 -3.38 1.22
CA ASP A 77 -14.08 -4.77 1.60
C ASP A 77 -12.66 -5.21 1.28
N ALA A 78 -11.91 -5.61 2.32
CA ALA A 78 -10.50 -6.00 2.19
C ALA A 78 -10.33 -7.31 1.41
N ASP A 79 -11.21 -8.29 1.62
CA ASP A 79 -11.09 -9.61 0.98
C ASP A 79 -11.37 -9.51 -0.52
N GLU A 80 -12.37 -8.75 -0.90
CA GLU A 80 -12.67 -8.48 -2.32
C GLU A 80 -11.51 -7.74 -2.99
N PHE A 81 -11.04 -6.65 -2.37
CA PHE A 81 -9.92 -5.87 -2.90
C PHE A 81 -8.66 -6.71 -3.03
N CYS A 82 -8.24 -7.42 -1.99
CA CYS A 82 -7.02 -8.20 -1.98
C CYS A 82 -7.03 -9.30 -3.04
N ARG A 83 -8.15 -10.01 -3.21
CA ARG A 83 -8.28 -11.05 -4.25
C ARG A 83 -8.19 -10.50 -5.66
N ASN A 84 -8.75 -9.30 -5.90
CA ASN A 84 -8.77 -8.71 -7.24
C ASN A 84 -7.45 -8.04 -7.61
N SER A 85 -6.67 -7.58 -6.62
CA SER A 85 -5.43 -6.82 -6.82
C SER A 85 -4.15 -7.61 -6.54
N GLY A 86 -4.26 -8.90 -6.15
CA GLY A 86 -3.10 -9.73 -5.82
C GLY A 86 -2.41 -9.34 -4.50
N VAL A 87 -3.02 -8.48 -3.70
CA VAL A 87 -2.51 -8.06 -2.38
C VAL A 87 -2.75 -9.18 -1.38
N THR A 88 -1.74 -9.52 -0.58
CA THR A 88 -1.85 -10.48 0.51
C THR A 88 -1.88 -9.83 1.88
N THR A 89 -1.33 -8.62 1.97
CA THR A 89 -1.31 -7.82 3.20
C THR A 89 -1.76 -6.39 2.89
N SER A 90 -2.88 -6.00 3.44
CA SER A 90 -3.47 -4.66 3.31
C SER A 90 -3.23 -3.86 4.59
N ILE A 91 -2.70 -2.65 4.45
CA ILE A 91 -2.42 -1.79 5.60
C ILE A 91 -3.46 -0.67 5.65
N ASP A 92 -4.38 -0.77 6.63
CA ASP A 92 -5.29 0.34 6.88
C ASP A 92 -4.56 1.51 7.50
N THR A 93 -4.69 2.68 6.90
CA THR A 93 -3.92 3.85 7.30
C THR A 93 -4.77 4.89 7.99
N GLY A 94 -5.32 4.50 9.13
CA GLY A 94 -5.99 5.42 10.03
C GLY A 94 -7.47 5.61 9.75
N SER A 95 -8.13 4.66 9.09
CA SER A 95 -9.60 4.65 9.05
C SER A 95 -10.16 4.58 10.48
N ALA A 96 -9.46 3.88 11.38
CA ALA A 96 -9.80 3.83 12.80
C ALA A 96 -8.88 4.71 13.65
N GLY A 97 -9.45 5.33 14.66
CA GLY A 97 -8.77 5.94 15.80
C GLY A 97 -9.03 5.17 17.09
N PRO A 98 -8.53 5.66 18.25
CA PRO A 98 -8.67 4.96 19.53
C PRO A 98 -10.10 4.60 19.89
N GLY A 99 -11.05 5.47 19.58
CA GLY A 99 -12.45 5.31 19.99
C GLY A 99 -13.21 4.21 19.26
N ASN A 100 -12.74 3.77 18.08
CA ASN A 100 -13.45 2.77 17.27
C ASN A 100 -12.55 1.61 16.81
N PHE A 101 -11.28 1.55 17.22
CA PHE A 101 -10.34 0.50 16.82
C PHE A 101 -10.80 -0.90 17.26
N ALA A 102 -11.40 -1.02 18.44
CA ALA A 102 -11.92 -2.30 18.93
C ALA A 102 -12.97 -2.90 17.98
N GLY A 103 -13.86 -2.05 17.43
CA GLY A 103 -14.84 -2.45 16.41
C GLY A 103 -14.15 -2.86 15.09
N PHE A 104 -13.17 -2.10 14.63
CA PHE A 104 -12.38 -2.42 13.43
C PHE A 104 -11.68 -3.77 13.60
N ARG A 105 -10.98 -3.98 14.71
CA ARG A 105 -10.32 -5.24 14.99
C ARG A 105 -11.31 -6.41 15.00
N LYS A 106 -12.40 -6.30 15.77
CA LYS A 106 -13.31 -7.42 16.02
C LYS A 106 -14.16 -7.80 14.81
N HIS A 107 -14.64 -6.80 14.07
CA HIS A 107 -15.63 -7.00 13.01
C HIS A 107 -15.05 -7.01 11.60
N VAL A 108 -13.82 -6.52 11.40
CA VAL A 108 -13.16 -6.53 10.10
C VAL A 108 -11.86 -7.33 10.15
N ILE A 109 -10.85 -6.91 10.95
CA ILE A 109 -9.51 -7.54 10.91
C ILE A 109 -9.59 -9.04 11.25
N GLU A 110 -10.26 -9.42 12.34
CA GLU A 110 -10.37 -10.82 12.78
C GLU A 110 -11.32 -11.67 11.92
N ARG A 111 -12.03 -11.07 10.97
CA ARG A 111 -12.98 -11.76 10.08
C ARG A 111 -12.49 -11.91 8.66
N SER A 112 -11.54 -11.08 8.25
CA SER A 112 -10.99 -11.10 6.89
C SER A 112 -10.07 -12.30 6.68
N GLU A 113 -10.11 -12.86 5.48
CA GLU A 113 -9.13 -13.85 5.01
C GLU A 113 -7.79 -13.18 4.67
N ALA A 114 -7.84 -11.96 4.11
CA ALA A 114 -6.65 -11.14 3.87
C ALA A 114 -6.00 -10.70 5.18
N ARG A 115 -4.66 -10.61 5.18
CA ARG A 115 -3.97 -10.03 6.34
C ARG A 115 -4.18 -8.52 6.34
N ILE A 116 -4.75 -8.01 7.43
CA ILE A 116 -4.91 -6.58 7.67
C ILE A 116 -4.04 -6.18 8.85
N LEU A 117 -3.15 -5.20 8.63
CA LEU A 117 -2.44 -4.47 9.68
C LEU A 117 -2.90 -3.01 9.63
N ALA A 118 -2.60 -2.23 10.68
CA ALA A 118 -3.09 -0.87 10.77
C ALA A 118 -2.05 0.13 11.28
N TYR A 119 -2.06 1.32 10.70
CA TYR A 119 -1.61 2.54 11.36
C TYR A 119 -2.80 3.12 12.11
N LEU A 120 -2.67 3.30 13.43
CA LEU A 120 -3.73 3.89 14.26
C LEU A 120 -3.74 5.40 14.10
N HIS A 121 -4.88 5.99 13.73
CA HIS A 121 -4.99 7.45 13.69
C HIS A 121 -4.95 8.06 15.10
N VAL A 122 -4.25 9.17 15.26
CA VAL A 122 -4.17 9.87 16.56
C VAL A 122 -5.49 10.58 16.92
N SER A 123 -6.35 10.92 15.92
CA SER A 123 -7.70 11.41 16.15
C SER A 123 -8.60 10.29 16.65
N PHE A 124 -9.40 10.58 17.68
CA PHE A 124 -10.23 9.61 18.41
C PHE A 124 -11.13 8.74 17.51
N ALA A 125 -11.72 9.34 16.48
CA ALA A 125 -12.63 8.66 15.55
C ALA A 125 -11.95 8.13 14.29
N GLY A 126 -10.67 8.42 14.04
CA GLY A 126 -10.02 8.14 12.76
C GLY A 126 -10.60 8.98 11.62
N ILE A 127 -10.42 8.51 10.38
CA ILE A 127 -10.92 9.17 9.17
C ILE A 127 -12.37 8.71 8.93
N TYR A 128 -13.33 9.34 9.56
CA TYR A 128 -14.73 8.89 9.54
C TYR A 128 -15.65 9.67 8.60
N ALA A 129 -15.36 10.97 8.39
CA ALA A 129 -16.21 11.89 7.60
C ALA A 129 -15.54 12.21 6.24
N PHE A 130 -15.35 11.19 5.41
CA PHE A 130 -14.68 11.30 4.12
C PHE A 130 -15.56 10.69 3.01
N SER A 131 -16.49 11.48 2.49
CA SER A 131 -17.44 11.05 1.45
C SER A 131 -17.68 12.15 0.43
N LYS A 132 -18.43 11.84 -0.64
CA LYS A 132 -18.79 12.83 -1.68
C LYS A 132 -19.69 13.96 -1.15
N THR A 133 -20.41 13.73 -0.06
CA THR A 133 -21.39 14.68 0.48
C THR A 133 -20.91 15.36 1.76
N ILE A 134 -20.14 14.65 2.57
CA ILE A 134 -19.57 15.15 3.83
C ILE A 134 -18.06 14.93 3.79
N MET A 135 -17.31 16.02 3.89
CA MET A 135 -15.86 16.00 3.95
C MET A 135 -15.44 16.88 5.13
N TYR A 136 -14.94 16.27 6.19
CA TYR A 136 -14.43 16.97 7.37
C TYR A 136 -13.11 16.38 7.79
N GLY A 137 -12.09 17.22 7.89
CA GLY A 137 -10.75 16.79 8.30
C GLY A 137 -10.73 16.44 9.78
N GLU A 138 -10.38 15.22 10.10
CA GLU A 138 -10.32 14.67 11.44
C GLU A 138 -9.25 15.34 12.32
N SER A 139 -8.32 16.05 11.71
CA SER A 139 -7.26 16.82 12.38
C SER A 139 -7.59 18.32 12.52
N GLN A 140 -8.77 18.78 12.04
CA GLN A 140 -9.19 20.18 12.17
C GLN A 140 -9.57 20.55 13.62
N SER A 141 -10.05 19.58 14.39
CA SER A 141 -10.36 19.79 15.80
C SER A 141 -9.31 19.14 16.70
N MET A 142 -8.50 19.96 17.38
CA MET A 142 -7.54 19.46 18.37
C MET A 142 -8.21 18.77 19.56
N HIS A 143 -9.50 19.02 19.81
CA HIS A 143 -10.27 18.30 20.84
C HIS A 143 -10.49 16.83 20.51
N LEU A 144 -10.37 16.43 19.24
CA LEU A 144 -10.45 15.04 18.81
C LEU A 144 -9.09 14.32 18.89
N MET A 145 -8.00 15.05 19.09
CA MET A 145 -6.69 14.41 19.28
C MET A 145 -6.65 13.71 20.63
N ALA A 146 -6.41 12.40 20.62
CA ALA A 146 -6.52 11.55 21.81
C ALA A 146 -5.19 10.80 22.08
N PRO A 147 -4.09 11.52 22.43
CA PRO A 147 -2.77 10.91 22.51
C PRO A 147 -2.71 9.79 23.56
N ARG A 148 -3.31 9.97 24.74
CA ARG A 148 -3.30 8.95 25.81
C ARG A 148 -4.05 7.68 25.40
N ASP A 149 -5.21 7.82 24.77
CA ASP A 149 -6.00 6.69 24.30
C ASP A 149 -5.29 6.00 23.12
N ALA A 150 -4.63 6.78 22.24
CA ALA A 150 -3.85 6.25 21.12
C ALA A 150 -2.68 5.40 21.63
N VAL A 151 -1.94 5.85 22.64
CA VAL A 151 -0.88 5.06 23.29
C VAL A 151 -1.46 3.77 23.85
N ALA A 152 -2.52 3.86 24.66
CA ALA A 152 -3.13 2.67 25.30
C ALA A 152 -3.63 1.64 24.28
N VAL A 153 -4.29 2.10 23.20
CA VAL A 153 -4.81 1.21 22.15
C VAL A 153 -3.67 0.61 21.32
N ALA A 154 -2.63 1.38 20.99
CA ALA A 154 -1.48 0.87 20.26
C ALA A 154 -0.73 -0.20 21.06
N GLU A 155 -0.50 0.03 22.36
CA GLU A 155 0.14 -0.93 23.24
C GLU A 155 -0.66 -2.24 23.39
N ALA A 156 -1.98 -2.13 23.51
CA ALA A 156 -2.87 -3.29 23.65
C ALA A 156 -3.02 -4.11 22.35
N ASN A 157 -2.59 -3.58 21.19
CA ASN A 157 -2.82 -4.19 19.88
C ASN A 157 -1.56 -4.25 19.01
N ARG A 158 -0.37 -4.43 19.61
CA ARG A 158 0.93 -4.47 18.89
C ARG A 158 1.05 -5.61 17.87
N ASP A 159 0.17 -6.59 17.92
CA ASP A 159 0.09 -7.68 16.95
C ASP A 159 -0.48 -7.22 15.59
N VAL A 160 -1.30 -6.18 15.57
CA VAL A 160 -1.95 -5.64 14.35
C VAL A 160 -1.64 -4.16 14.10
N ILE A 161 -1.37 -3.35 15.13
CA ILE A 161 -0.96 -1.95 14.95
C ILE A 161 0.56 -1.90 14.71
N VAL A 162 0.93 -1.35 13.56
CA VAL A 162 2.33 -1.25 13.09
C VAL A 162 2.89 0.17 13.07
N GLY A 163 2.06 1.17 13.37
CA GLY A 163 2.46 2.57 13.39
C GLY A 163 1.31 3.51 13.76
N ILE A 164 1.63 4.79 13.80
CA ILE A 164 0.70 5.88 14.08
C ILE A 164 0.42 6.67 12.81
N LYS A 165 -0.82 7.07 12.58
CA LYS A 165 -1.26 7.87 11.43
C LYS A 165 -1.69 9.25 11.87
N VAL A 166 -1.34 10.23 11.02
CA VAL A 166 -1.92 11.57 11.07
C VAL A 166 -2.10 12.12 9.66
N ARG A 167 -3.05 13.02 9.50
CA ARG A 167 -3.24 13.78 8.27
C ARG A 167 -3.12 15.25 8.55
N VAL A 168 -2.31 15.95 7.73
CA VAL A 168 -2.15 17.42 7.78
C VAL A 168 -2.30 17.99 6.37
N GLY A 169 -2.69 19.26 6.32
CA GLY A 169 -2.97 20.00 5.10
C GLY A 169 -4.21 20.86 5.25
N LEU A 170 -4.47 21.71 4.30
CA LEU A 170 -5.61 22.62 4.31
C LEU A 170 -6.94 21.90 4.58
N HIS A 171 -7.14 20.73 3.97
CA HIS A 171 -8.39 19.96 4.10
C HIS A 171 -8.39 19.06 5.33
N ALA A 172 -7.24 18.50 5.71
CA ALA A 172 -7.15 17.55 6.82
C ALA A 172 -7.03 18.24 8.18
N SER A 173 -6.20 19.29 8.29
CA SER A 173 -5.93 20.00 9.56
C SER A 173 -6.35 21.47 9.58
N GLY A 174 -6.73 22.06 8.44
CA GLY A 174 -7.19 23.45 8.37
C GLY A 174 -6.20 24.41 9.03
N ASP A 175 -6.71 25.28 9.87
CA ASP A 175 -5.90 26.30 10.59
C ASP A 175 -4.96 25.72 11.66
N GLN A 176 -5.08 24.41 11.99
CA GLN A 176 -4.19 23.76 12.95
C GLN A 176 -2.78 23.50 12.39
N GLY A 177 -2.62 23.57 11.06
CA GLY A 177 -1.33 23.41 10.40
C GLY A 177 -0.66 22.09 10.79
N THR A 178 0.54 22.15 11.39
CA THR A 178 1.32 21.01 11.84
C THR A 178 1.05 20.56 13.28
N ALA A 179 0.17 21.23 14.03
CA ALA A 179 -0.08 20.87 15.44
C ALA A 179 -0.52 19.41 15.63
N PRO A 180 -1.42 18.83 14.79
CA PRO A 180 -1.77 17.41 14.87
C PRO A 180 -0.57 16.47 14.62
N LEU A 181 0.34 16.85 13.71
CA LEU A 181 1.57 16.09 13.45
C LEU A 181 2.47 16.03 14.68
N ASN A 182 2.61 17.15 15.40
CA ASN A 182 3.39 17.18 16.63
C ASN A 182 2.81 16.24 17.71
N VAL A 183 1.47 16.22 17.87
CA VAL A 183 0.81 15.28 18.78
C VAL A 183 1.05 13.82 18.36
N ALA A 184 0.93 13.53 17.07
CA ALA A 184 1.13 12.17 16.56
C ALA A 184 2.59 11.69 16.72
N LEU A 185 3.57 12.60 16.57
CA LEU A 185 4.98 12.28 16.81
C LEU A 185 5.24 11.93 18.28
N GLN A 186 4.63 12.65 19.22
CA GLN A 186 4.75 12.31 20.65
C GLN A 186 4.19 10.91 20.95
N VAL A 187 3.02 10.58 20.39
CA VAL A 187 2.44 9.22 20.52
C VAL A 187 3.38 8.17 19.91
N ALA A 188 3.87 8.42 18.70
CA ALA A 188 4.76 7.50 18.00
C ALA A 188 6.10 7.29 18.74
N ASP A 189 6.63 8.33 19.40
CA ASP A 189 7.82 8.24 20.27
C ASP A 189 7.52 7.38 21.50
N GLU A 190 6.40 7.62 22.18
CA GLU A 190 6.04 6.91 23.39
C GLU A 190 5.86 5.40 23.16
N VAL A 191 5.20 5.02 22.04
CA VAL A 191 5.00 3.60 21.70
C VAL A 191 6.18 2.98 20.92
N GLY A 192 7.18 3.76 20.52
CA GLY A 192 8.34 3.30 19.76
C GLY A 192 8.01 2.83 18.33
N MET A 193 6.95 3.36 17.74
CA MET A 193 6.47 2.98 16.39
C MET A 193 6.80 4.05 15.34
N PRO A 194 6.85 3.69 14.04
CA PRO A 194 6.93 4.67 12.96
C PRO A 194 5.62 5.47 12.85
N LEU A 195 5.74 6.69 12.32
CA LEU A 195 4.62 7.53 11.94
C LEU A 195 4.41 7.48 10.42
N MET A 196 3.17 7.44 9.96
CA MET A 196 2.81 7.77 8.58
C MET A 196 2.04 9.10 8.56
N CYS A 197 2.59 10.08 7.84
CA CYS A 197 1.97 11.39 7.65
C CYS A 197 1.41 11.54 6.24
N HIS A 198 0.10 11.82 6.15
CA HIS A 198 -0.54 12.33 4.93
C HIS A 198 -0.32 13.83 4.82
N ILE A 199 -0.12 14.31 3.61
CA ILE A 199 -0.05 15.73 3.29
C ILE A 199 -1.02 16.06 2.14
N ASP A 200 -1.78 17.16 2.29
CA ASP A 200 -2.61 17.69 1.20
C ASP A 200 -2.21 19.12 0.80
N HIS A 201 -3.15 20.00 0.45
CA HIS A 201 -2.85 21.38 0.05
C HIS A 201 -2.24 22.18 1.20
N PRO A 202 -1.34 23.15 0.91
CA PRO A 202 -0.78 24.02 1.92
C PRO A 202 -1.85 25.00 2.48
N PRO A 203 -1.74 25.47 3.73
CA PRO A 203 -0.74 25.09 4.74
C PRO A 203 -1.01 23.74 5.41
N PRO A 204 0.02 23.06 5.99
CA PRO A 204 1.44 23.40 5.97
C PRO A 204 2.11 23.14 4.63
N SER A 205 3.31 23.68 4.43
CA SER A 205 4.12 23.39 3.25
C SER A 205 4.70 21.97 3.30
N TYR A 206 5.09 21.44 2.13
CA TYR A 206 5.74 20.15 2.01
C TYR A 206 7.01 20.07 2.86
N GLU A 207 7.80 21.16 2.83
CA GLU A 207 9.04 21.29 3.59
C GLU A 207 8.80 21.29 5.09
N ALA A 208 7.80 22.04 5.59
CA ALA A 208 7.47 22.11 7.01
C ALA A 208 7.08 20.74 7.58
N VAL A 209 6.42 19.89 6.79
CA VAL A 209 6.11 18.53 7.22
C VAL A 209 7.36 17.67 7.24
N LEU A 210 8.19 17.72 6.17
CA LEU A 210 9.43 16.94 6.10
C LEU A 210 10.39 17.25 7.24
N ASP A 211 10.51 18.51 7.64
CA ASP A 211 11.42 18.96 8.70
C ASP A 211 11.09 18.30 10.06
N MET A 212 9.84 17.90 10.27
CA MET A 212 9.39 17.26 11.50
C MET A 212 9.55 15.73 11.50
N LEU A 213 9.57 15.08 10.32
CA LEU A 213 9.59 13.63 10.22
C LEU A 213 10.96 13.05 10.62
N ARG A 214 10.90 11.91 11.34
CA ARG A 214 12.05 11.20 11.91
C ARG A 214 12.52 10.08 10.94
N PRO A 215 13.74 9.55 11.14
CA PRO A 215 14.18 8.34 10.44
C PRO A 215 13.19 7.18 10.61
N GLY A 216 12.75 6.59 9.51
CA GLY A 216 11.77 5.50 9.49
C GLY A 216 10.31 5.94 9.49
N ASP A 217 10.02 7.24 9.64
CA ASP A 217 8.68 7.77 9.38
C ASP A 217 8.38 7.79 7.88
N VAL A 218 7.12 7.69 7.53
CA VAL A 218 6.64 7.62 6.15
C VAL A 218 5.89 8.90 5.79
N LEU A 219 6.36 9.62 4.77
CA LEU A 219 5.55 10.61 4.08
C LEU A 219 4.79 9.91 2.95
N THR A 220 3.48 9.75 3.09
CA THR A 220 2.64 9.25 2.01
C THR A 220 2.13 10.40 1.13
N HIS A 221 1.66 10.07 -0.09
CA HIS A 221 1.33 11.04 -1.13
C HIS A 221 2.57 11.78 -1.64
N ALA A 222 3.69 11.07 -1.67
CA ALA A 222 4.97 11.68 -1.94
C ALA A 222 5.06 12.34 -3.34
N PHE A 223 4.35 11.77 -4.34
CA PHE A 223 4.37 12.32 -5.71
C PHE A 223 3.05 13.01 -6.08
N ARG A 224 2.49 13.71 -5.12
CA ARG A 224 1.26 14.46 -5.28
C ARG A 224 1.40 15.64 -6.27
N PRO A 225 0.26 16.10 -6.85
CA PRO A 225 0.26 17.28 -7.70
C PRO A 225 0.55 18.59 -6.94
N PHE A 226 0.87 19.66 -7.71
CA PHE A 226 0.93 21.01 -7.17
C PHE A 226 -0.41 21.43 -6.53
N PRO A 227 -0.37 22.41 -5.60
CA PRO A 227 0.77 23.27 -5.25
C PRO A 227 1.77 22.66 -4.24
N ASN A 228 1.42 21.58 -3.51
CA ASN A 228 2.26 21.03 -2.44
C ASN A 228 3.08 19.80 -2.91
N ALA A 229 3.74 19.92 -4.05
CA ALA A 229 4.52 18.86 -4.69
C ALA A 229 5.98 18.79 -4.15
N PRO A 230 6.67 17.62 -4.32
CA PRO A 230 8.06 17.41 -3.91
C PRO A 230 9.08 18.12 -4.79
N CYS A 231 8.67 18.65 -5.93
CA CYS A 231 9.51 19.35 -6.89
C CYS A 231 8.93 20.73 -7.24
N THR A 232 9.75 21.56 -7.91
CA THR A 232 9.31 22.84 -8.48
C THR A 232 8.49 22.60 -9.76
N ALA A 233 7.82 23.65 -10.25
CA ALA A 233 7.09 23.59 -11.52
C ALA A 233 7.98 23.23 -12.73
N GLN A 234 9.30 23.51 -12.63
CA GLN A 234 10.32 23.17 -13.61
C GLN A 234 10.85 21.74 -13.46
N GLY A 235 10.36 20.97 -12.47
CA GLY A 235 10.74 19.57 -12.24
C GLY A 235 11.98 19.39 -11.36
N THR A 236 12.55 20.44 -10.80
CA THR A 236 13.70 20.32 -9.87
C THR A 236 13.22 19.84 -8.50
N ILE A 237 13.86 18.79 -7.96
CA ILE A 237 13.56 18.27 -6.64
C ILE A 237 13.86 19.34 -5.57
N LYS A 238 12.96 19.54 -4.63
CA LYS A 238 13.16 20.47 -3.53
C LYS A 238 14.28 19.97 -2.60
N PRO A 239 15.22 20.83 -2.14
CA PRO A 239 16.30 20.40 -1.26
C PRO A 239 15.83 19.67 0.00
N ALA A 240 14.74 20.10 0.61
CA ALA A 240 14.18 19.46 1.81
C ALA A 240 13.81 17.98 1.56
N VAL A 241 13.40 17.61 0.35
CA VAL A 241 13.09 16.21 -0.03
C VAL A 241 14.36 15.36 0.01
N LEU A 242 15.45 15.87 -0.55
CA LEU A 242 16.74 15.18 -0.57
C LEU A 242 17.33 15.04 0.86
N GLU A 243 17.22 16.09 1.65
CA GLU A 243 17.68 16.06 3.05
C GLU A 243 16.83 15.11 3.92
N ALA A 244 15.50 15.08 3.73
CA ALA A 244 14.64 14.16 4.43
C ALA A 244 14.97 12.69 4.08
N ARG A 245 15.22 12.40 2.78
CA ARG A 245 15.69 11.07 2.34
C ARG A 245 17.00 10.67 3.02
N LYS A 246 17.98 11.59 3.07
CA LYS A 246 19.26 11.33 3.75
C LYS A 246 19.10 11.05 5.25
N ARG A 247 18.12 11.70 5.89
CA ARG A 247 17.76 11.43 7.30
C ARG A 247 17.07 10.08 7.49
N GLY A 248 16.62 9.44 6.42
CA GLY A 248 15.93 8.15 6.47
C GLY A 248 14.40 8.24 6.55
N VAL A 249 13.81 9.37 6.15
CA VAL A 249 12.36 9.47 5.90
C VAL A 249 12.02 8.65 4.66
N LEU A 250 10.97 7.85 4.73
CA LEU A 250 10.48 7.02 3.64
C LEU A 250 9.38 7.75 2.85
N PHE A 251 9.38 7.56 1.54
CA PHE A 251 8.46 8.22 0.61
C PHE A 251 7.54 7.17 -0.02
N ASP A 252 6.27 7.22 0.35
CA ASP A 252 5.22 6.33 -0.14
C ASP A 252 4.32 7.03 -1.16
N ILE A 253 3.87 6.30 -2.18
CA ILE A 253 3.06 6.89 -3.25
C ILE A 253 1.66 7.26 -2.77
N GLY A 254 0.92 6.34 -2.15
CA GLY A 254 -0.44 6.61 -1.72
C GLY A 254 -1.28 7.26 -2.82
N HIS A 255 -1.55 6.54 -3.92
CA HIS A 255 -2.15 7.11 -5.14
C HIS A 255 -3.47 7.86 -4.89
N GLY A 256 -4.46 7.18 -4.30
CA GLY A 256 -5.74 7.73 -3.90
C GLY A 256 -6.54 8.41 -5.02
N ALA A 257 -7.49 9.26 -4.57
CA ALA A 257 -8.32 10.08 -5.46
C ALA A 257 -7.70 11.46 -5.79
N GLY A 258 -6.71 11.91 -4.99
CA GLY A 258 -6.19 13.28 -5.10
C GLY A 258 -4.67 13.44 -4.97
N SER A 259 -3.90 12.33 -4.96
CA SER A 259 -2.53 12.39 -4.44
C SER A 259 -1.43 11.85 -5.38
N PHE A 260 -1.75 11.58 -6.64
CA PHE A 260 -0.79 11.09 -7.63
C PHE A 260 -0.86 11.88 -8.93
N SER A 261 0.28 12.39 -9.42
CA SER A 261 0.36 13.11 -10.70
C SER A 261 1.44 12.52 -11.60
N PHE A 262 1.11 12.22 -12.85
CA PHE A 262 2.09 11.81 -13.86
C PHE A 262 3.17 12.86 -14.07
N LYS A 263 2.79 14.15 -14.10
CA LYS A 263 3.76 15.25 -14.24
C LYS A 263 4.79 15.23 -13.12
N THR A 264 4.34 15.13 -11.87
CA THR A 264 5.24 15.07 -10.70
C THR A 264 6.09 13.80 -10.74
N THR A 265 5.47 12.65 -11.00
CA THR A 265 6.16 11.36 -11.04
C THR A 265 7.27 11.35 -12.10
N ARG A 266 6.99 11.80 -13.32
CA ARG A 266 8.02 11.90 -14.38
C ARG A 266 9.17 12.80 -13.96
N ALA A 267 8.89 13.95 -13.32
CA ALA A 267 9.92 14.86 -12.83
C ALA A 267 10.81 14.19 -11.77
N MET A 268 10.20 13.47 -10.81
CA MET A 268 10.95 12.78 -9.77
C MET A 268 11.80 11.65 -10.33
N LEU A 269 11.24 10.80 -11.20
CA LEU A 269 11.96 9.69 -11.84
C LEU A 269 13.09 10.18 -12.75
N ALA A 270 12.90 11.26 -13.53
CA ALA A 270 13.92 11.84 -14.37
C ALA A 270 15.13 12.37 -13.58
N ASN A 271 14.94 12.73 -12.32
CA ASN A 271 16.01 13.13 -11.41
C ASN A 271 16.55 11.94 -10.57
N GLY A 272 16.20 10.69 -10.92
CA GLY A 272 16.66 9.50 -10.20
C GLY A 272 16.05 9.31 -8.81
N PHE A 273 14.98 10.03 -8.48
CA PHE A 273 14.30 9.89 -7.19
C PHE A 273 13.15 8.91 -7.30
N MET A 274 13.40 7.68 -6.85
CA MET A 274 12.39 6.62 -6.76
C MET A 274 11.62 6.72 -5.44
N PRO A 275 10.32 6.38 -5.40
CA PRO A 275 9.63 6.21 -4.12
C PRO A 275 10.20 5.00 -3.37
N ASP A 276 10.08 4.97 -2.06
CA ASP A 276 10.46 3.79 -1.28
C ASP A 276 9.40 2.71 -1.41
N THR A 277 8.12 3.10 -1.44
CA THR A 277 6.98 2.19 -1.59
C THR A 277 5.98 2.72 -2.61
N ILE A 278 5.31 1.79 -3.30
CA ILE A 278 4.18 2.07 -4.18
C ILE A 278 2.94 1.46 -3.54
N SER A 279 1.98 2.30 -3.19
CA SER A 279 0.72 1.93 -2.56
C SER A 279 -0.47 2.60 -3.26
N SER A 280 -1.66 2.02 -3.10
CA SER A 280 -2.84 2.43 -3.86
C SER A 280 -3.65 3.55 -3.20
N ASP A 281 -3.60 3.68 -1.87
CA ASP A 281 -4.54 4.51 -1.10
C ASP A 281 -5.99 4.23 -1.51
N ILE A 282 -6.33 2.93 -1.63
CA ILE A 282 -7.64 2.51 -2.11
C ILE A 282 -8.73 2.80 -1.08
N HIS A 283 -9.80 3.37 -1.56
CA HIS A 283 -11.01 3.68 -0.79
C HIS A 283 -12.23 3.88 -1.71
N THR A 284 -13.41 4.06 -1.15
CA THR A 284 -14.67 4.17 -1.90
C THR A 284 -14.69 5.25 -2.99
N LEU A 285 -13.87 6.30 -2.89
CA LEU A 285 -13.84 7.40 -3.87
C LEU A 285 -12.87 7.17 -5.03
N CYS A 286 -12.01 6.14 -4.98
CA CYS A 286 -11.01 5.88 -6.02
C CYS A 286 -10.98 4.43 -6.52
N ILE A 287 -11.81 3.54 -5.96
CA ILE A 287 -11.90 2.15 -6.42
C ILE A 287 -12.46 2.02 -7.85
N ASP A 288 -13.23 2.99 -8.30
CA ASP A 288 -13.70 3.10 -9.69
C ASP A 288 -12.85 4.07 -10.53
N GLY A 289 -11.70 4.46 -10.02
CA GLY A 289 -10.71 5.36 -10.61
C GLY A 289 -10.47 6.62 -9.78
N PRO A 290 -9.28 7.21 -9.92
CA PRO A 290 -8.19 6.88 -10.83
C PRO A 290 -7.23 5.78 -10.33
N ALA A 291 -7.27 5.37 -9.04
CA ALA A 291 -6.38 4.35 -8.51
C ALA A 291 -6.76 2.94 -8.98
N PHE A 292 -8.03 2.60 -8.94
CA PHE A 292 -8.67 1.31 -9.25
C PHE A 292 -8.24 0.18 -8.32
N ASP A 293 -6.96 -0.15 -8.27
CA ASP A 293 -6.35 -1.19 -7.44
C ASP A 293 -4.82 -1.05 -7.38
N GLN A 294 -4.18 -1.95 -6.64
CA GLN A 294 -2.72 -1.94 -6.47
C GLN A 294 -2.00 -2.26 -7.79
N VAL A 295 -2.41 -3.29 -8.53
CA VAL A 295 -1.70 -3.68 -9.76
C VAL A 295 -1.83 -2.65 -10.87
N THR A 296 -2.92 -1.88 -10.90
CA THR A 296 -3.06 -0.71 -11.80
C THR A 296 -2.05 0.39 -11.42
N THR A 297 -1.89 0.67 -10.13
CA THR A 297 -0.90 1.63 -9.66
C THR A 297 0.52 1.17 -10.03
N LEU A 298 0.85 -0.12 -9.82
CA LEU A 298 2.14 -0.69 -10.22
C LEU A 298 2.35 -0.60 -11.75
N SER A 299 1.30 -0.86 -12.54
CA SER A 299 1.35 -0.78 -14.00
C SER A 299 1.72 0.61 -14.50
N LYS A 300 1.23 1.68 -13.85
CA LYS A 300 1.60 3.06 -14.17
C LYS A 300 3.11 3.28 -14.05
N PHE A 301 3.74 2.79 -12.98
CA PHE A 301 5.19 2.89 -12.79
C PHE A 301 5.95 2.05 -13.81
N LEU A 302 5.50 0.83 -14.11
CA LEU A 302 6.09 -0.01 -15.14
C LEU A 302 6.09 0.70 -16.52
N CYS A 303 4.96 1.32 -16.90
CA CYS A 303 4.83 2.07 -18.16
C CYS A 303 5.61 3.41 -18.16
N MET A 304 5.98 3.94 -17.01
CA MET A 304 6.89 5.09 -16.88
C MET A 304 8.38 4.68 -16.87
N GLY A 305 8.68 3.40 -17.18
CA GLY A 305 10.04 2.91 -17.35
C GLY A 305 10.71 2.38 -16.09
N VAL A 306 9.98 2.23 -14.98
CA VAL A 306 10.53 1.58 -13.78
C VAL A 306 10.64 0.07 -14.04
N PRO A 307 11.83 -0.54 -13.86
CA PRO A 307 12.00 -1.98 -14.10
C PRO A 307 11.07 -2.82 -13.20
N LEU A 308 10.49 -3.89 -13.75
CA LEU A 308 9.58 -4.75 -13.01
C LEU A 308 10.13 -5.25 -11.65
N PRO A 309 11.39 -5.73 -11.54
CA PRO A 309 11.93 -6.14 -10.24
C PRO A 309 11.96 -4.99 -9.21
N GLU A 310 12.15 -3.74 -9.65
CA GLU A 310 12.12 -2.58 -8.76
C GLU A 310 10.68 -2.24 -8.33
N VAL A 311 9.69 -2.32 -9.25
CA VAL A 311 8.27 -2.19 -8.92
C VAL A 311 7.87 -3.23 -7.88
N ILE A 312 8.27 -4.50 -8.06
CA ILE A 312 8.00 -5.58 -7.09
C ILE A 312 8.69 -5.30 -5.75
N LYS A 313 9.93 -4.84 -5.74
CA LYS A 313 10.67 -4.51 -4.52
C LYS A 313 9.93 -3.45 -3.68
N GLN A 314 9.37 -2.42 -4.33
CA GLN A 314 8.68 -1.31 -3.67
C GLN A 314 7.34 -1.72 -3.03
N THR A 315 6.74 -2.81 -3.47
CA THR A 315 5.48 -3.35 -2.93
C THR A 315 5.64 -4.69 -2.19
N THR A 316 6.87 -5.12 -1.94
CA THR A 316 7.20 -6.32 -1.16
C THR A 316 8.21 -6.00 -0.07
N VAL A 317 9.50 -6.18 -0.32
CA VAL A 317 10.55 -6.04 0.68
C VAL A 317 10.61 -4.63 1.28
N ASN A 318 10.48 -3.57 0.47
CA ASN A 318 10.52 -2.20 0.98
C ASN A 318 9.31 -1.91 1.88
N ALA A 319 8.09 -2.31 1.46
CA ALA A 319 6.89 -2.17 2.26
C ALA A 319 6.99 -2.96 3.58
N ALA A 320 7.49 -4.20 3.52
CA ALA A 320 7.72 -5.03 4.73
C ALA A 320 8.73 -4.38 5.70
N MET A 321 9.79 -3.77 5.17
CA MET A 321 10.78 -3.05 5.99
C MET A 321 10.20 -1.78 6.61
N ALA A 322 9.38 -1.01 5.88
CA ALA A 322 8.67 0.15 6.41
C ALA A 322 7.75 -0.23 7.60
N LEU A 323 7.14 -1.41 7.53
CA LEU A 323 6.31 -1.98 8.58
C LEU A 323 7.10 -2.63 9.73
N ARG A 324 8.43 -2.76 9.60
CA ARG A 324 9.29 -3.56 10.49
C ARG A 324 8.86 -5.03 10.58
N ARG A 325 8.31 -5.58 9.48
CA ARG A 325 7.78 -6.95 9.33
C ARG A 325 8.47 -7.67 8.16
N PRO A 326 9.81 -7.88 8.24
CA PRO A 326 10.60 -8.41 7.10
C PRO A 326 10.16 -9.80 6.65
N GLU A 327 9.48 -10.56 7.50
CA GLU A 327 8.95 -11.89 7.18
C GLU A 327 7.81 -11.87 6.15
N LEU A 328 7.22 -10.69 5.85
CA LEU A 328 6.16 -10.55 4.86
C LEU A 328 6.69 -10.30 3.44
N GLY A 329 7.90 -9.75 3.31
CA GLY A 329 8.42 -9.22 2.04
C GLY A 329 9.29 -10.17 1.23
N SER A 330 9.34 -11.48 1.53
CA SER A 330 10.25 -12.43 0.87
C SER A 330 9.74 -13.86 0.93
N LEU A 331 10.03 -14.62 -0.13
CA LEU A 331 9.82 -16.09 -0.20
C LEU A 331 10.95 -16.88 0.47
N LYS A 332 11.70 -16.28 1.39
CA LYS A 332 12.73 -16.97 2.15
C LYS A 332 12.10 -18.12 2.97
N PRO A 333 12.67 -19.34 2.93
CA PRO A 333 12.18 -20.44 3.75
C PRO A 333 12.04 -20.07 5.23
N GLY A 334 10.88 -20.40 5.82
CA GLY A 334 10.50 -20.06 7.19
C GLY A 334 9.66 -18.79 7.31
N ASN A 335 9.65 -17.91 6.31
CA ASN A 335 8.80 -16.73 6.27
C ASN A 335 7.32 -17.12 6.09
N VAL A 336 6.43 -16.12 6.21
CA VAL A 336 4.98 -16.29 5.98
C VAL A 336 4.75 -16.85 4.58
N GLY A 337 3.87 -17.81 4.47
CA GLY A 337 3.57 -18.53 3.22
C GLY A 337 2.65 -17.74 2.29
N ASP A 338 3.03 -16.51 1.98
CA ASP A 338 2.29 -15.62 1.08
C ASP A 338 3.05 -15.44 -0.23
N ALA A 339 2.34 -15.53 -1.35
CA ALA A 339 2.86 -15.25 -2.68
C ALA A 339 1.77 -14.62 -3.55
N THR A 340 2.19 -13.86 -4.56
CA THR A 340 1.30 -13.36 -5.60
C THR A 340 1.74 -13.90 -6.95
N ILE A 341 0.76 -14.34 -7.74
CA ILE A 341 0.94 -14.79 -9.12
C ILE A 341 0.44 -13.67 -10.03
N LEU A 342 1.32 -13.23 -10.93
CA LEU A 342 1.06 -12.11 -11.83
C LEU A 342 1.28 -12.53 -13.28
N SER A 343 0.59 -11.85 -14.20
CA SER A 343 0.94 -11.81 -15.62
C SER A 343 1.15 -10.37 -16.09
N ILE A 344 1.76 -10.21 -17.26
CA ILE A 344 1.86 -8.92 -17.93
C ILE A 344 1.14 -9.04 -19.26
N GLU A 345 0.09 -8.26 -19.41
CA GLU A 345 -0.62 -8.09 -20.69
C GLU A 345 0.05 -6.96 -21.47
N GLU A 346 0.56 -7.29 -22.65
CA GLU A 346 1.06 -6.31 -23.61
C GLU A 346 -0.09 -5.78 -24.48
N GLY A 347 -0.09 -4.49 -24.73
CA GLY A 347 -1.15 -3.84 -25.52
C GLY A 347 -1.20 -2.34 -25.29
N SER A 348 -2.28 -1.71 -25.71
CA SER A 348 -2.53 -0.30 -25.47
C SER A 348 -3.49 -0.15 -24.29
N HIS A 349 -2.99 0.38 -23.19
CA HIS A 349 -3.76 0.58 -21.96
C HIS A 349 -3.82 2.06 -21.62
N ASP A 350 -5.01 2.57 -21.30
CA ASP A 350 -5.19 3.95 -20.88
C ASP A 350 -5.16 4.07 -19.37
N TYR A 351 -4.24 4.87 -18.86
CA TYR A 351 -4.08 5.18 -17.45
C TYR A 351 -4.39 6.66 -17.21
N VAL A 352 -5.04 6.95 -16.12
CA VAL A 352 -5.39 8.32 -15.72
C VAL A 352 -4.83 8.64 -14.34
N ASP A 353 -4.35 9.87 -14.15
CA ASP A 353 -3.95 10.38 -12.85
C ASP A 353 -5.09 11.17 -12.17
N VAL A 354 -4.82 11.70 -10.98
CA VAL A 354 -5.82 12.46 -10.21
C VAL A 354 -6.10 13.85 -10.79
N MET A 355 -5.28 14.33 -11.72
CA MET A 355 -5.46 15.61 -12.44
C MET A 355 -6.25 15.43 -13.74
N GLY A 356 -6.63 14.19 -14.08
CA GLY A 356 -7.25 13.86 -15.35
C GLY A 356 -6.27 13.79 -16.53
N GLU A 357 -4.96 13.74 -16.26
CA GLU A 357 -3.97 13.49 -17.30
C GLU A 357 -4.00 12.02 -17.70
N HIS A 358 -4.10 11.75 -19.01
CA HIS A 358 -4.08 10.41 -19.57
C HIS A 358 -2.68 10.02 -20.04
N MET A 359 -2.32 8.77 -19.80
CA MET A 359 -1.08 8.15 -20.27
C MET A 359 -1.41 6.82 -20.94
N THR A 360 -1.08 6.69 -22.20
CA THR A 360 -1.12 5.38 -22.88
C THR A 360 0.12 4.59 -22.49
N GLY A 361 -0.09 3.44 -21.84
CA GLY A 361 0.95 2.48 -21.51
C GLY A 361 0.91 1.27 -22.45
N ASP A 362 2.06 0.60 -22.58
CA ASP A 362 2.21 -0.60 -23.42
C ASP A 362 2.04 -1.92 -22.66
N LYS A 363 1.91 -1.86 -21.34
CA LYS A 363 1.84 -3.01 -20.44
C LYS A 363 0.85 -2.81 -19.31
N ARG A 364 0.24 -3.94 -18.88
CA ARG A 364 -0.62 -3.99 -17.69
C ARG A 364 -0.25 -5.21 -16.85
N ILE A 365 -0.02 -5.00 -15.55
CA ILE A 365 0.15 -6.07 -14.58
C ILE A 365 -1.23 -6.58 -14.19
N ILE A 366 -1.43 -7.89 -14.21
CA ILE A 366 -2.68 -8.55 -13.85
C ILE A 366 -2.40 -9.51 -12.68
N ALA A 367 -3.26 -9.49 -11.68
CA ALA A 367 -3.27 -10.50 -10.63
C ALA A 367 -4.00 -11.76 -11.13
N GLU A 368 -3.31 -12.90 -11.09
CA GLU A 368 -3.84 -14.19 -11.52
C GLU A 368 -4.26 -15.05 -10.31
N GLY A 369 -3.63 -14.82 -9.18
CA GLY A 369 -3.92 -15.53 -7.94
C GLY A 369 -3.01 -15.11 -6.80
N THR A 370 -3.36 -15.55 -5.61
CA THR A 370 -2.58 -15.36 -4.39
C THR A 370 -2.42 -16.66 -3.62
N VAL A 371 -1.35 -16.75 -2.87
CA VAL A 371 -1.19 -17.72 -1.79
C VAL A 371 -1.22 -16.96 -0.48
N LEU A 372 -2.12 -17.33 0.41
CA LEU A 372 -2.28 -16.75 1.76
C LEU A 372 -2.09 -17.86 2.79
N GLY A 373 -1.06 -17.73 3.63
CA GLY A 373 -0.75 -18.76 4.62
C GLY A 373 -0.61 -20.16 4.02
N GLY A 374 -0.01 -20.27 2.83
CA GLY A 374 0.20 -21.54 2.12
C GLY A 374 -1.03 -22.08 1.37
N LYS A 375 -2.16 -21.36 1.33
CA LYS A 375 -3.38 -21.75 0.60
C LYS A 375 -3.54 -20.89 -0.65
N PHE A 376 -3.82 -21.54 -1.79
CA PHE A 376 -4.01 -20.87 -3.07
C PHE A 376 -5.44 -20.34 -3.24
N PHE A 377 -5.54 -19.11 -3.78
CA PHE A 377 -6.80 -18.47 -4.18
C PHE A 377 -6.66 -17.91 -5.59
N HIS A 378 -7.64 -18.19 -6.45
CA HIS A 378 -7.73 -17.54 -7.76
C HIS A 378 -8.09 -16.07 -7.59
N ALA A 379 -7.45 -15.18 -8.36
CA ALA A 379 -7.94 -13.83 -8.52
C ALA A 379 -9.34 -13.88 -9.16
N ARG A 380 -10.23 -13.00 -8.71
CA ARG A 380 -11.46 -12.73 -9.43
C ARG A 380 -11.13 -11.64 -10.44
N THR A 381 -11.15 -11.96 -11.72
CA THR A 381 -11.04 -10.93 -12.77
C THR A 381 -12.21 -9.96 -12.60
N PRO A 382 -12.00 -8.69 -12.25
CA PRO A 382 -13.10 -7.76 -12.12
C PRO A 382 -13.78 -7.59 -13.49
N GLU A 383 -15.11 -7.68 -13.57
CA GLU A 383 -15.89 -7.29 -14.75
C GLU A 383 -15.65 -5.81 -15.15
N ARG A 384 -14.95 -5.05 -14.31
CA ARG A 384 -14.57 -3.64 -14.46
C ARG A 384 -13.71 -3.34 -15.69
N PHE A 385 -13.05 -4.33 -16.26
CA PHE A 385 -12.22 -4.21 -17.47
C PHE A 385 -12.89 -4.74 -18.74
N ALA A 386 -14.17 -5.16 -18.67
CA ALA A 386 -14.94 -5.34 -19.87
C ALA A 386 -15.03 -3.98 -20.58
N PRO A 387 -14.81 -3.90 -21.91
CA PRO A 387 -14.89 -2.65 -22.64
C PRO A 387 -16.22 -1.99 -22.30
N SER A 388 -16.17 -0.75 -21.81
CA SER A 388 -17.33 0.00 -21.33
C SER A 388 -18.39 0.02 -22.45
N LYS A 389 -19.51 -0.66 -22.23
CA LYS A 389 -20.69 -0.44 -23.07
C LYS A 389 -21.01 1.04 -22.99
N PRO A 390 -21.17 1.75 -24.13
CA PRO A 390 -21.48 3.16 -24.09
C PRO A 390 -22.74 3.35 -23.24
N ARG A 391 -22.63 4.15 -22.18
CA ARG A 391 -23.80 4.54 -21.37
C ARG A 391 -24.77 5.23 -22.31
N ALA A 392 -25.94 4.64 -22.52
CA ALA A 392 -27.05 5.32 -23.20
C ALA A 392 -27.27 6.63 -22.42
N ARG A 393 -27.15 7.75 -23.14
CA ARG A 393 -27.52 9.07 -22.61
C ARG A 393 -29.02 9.03 -22.31
N ALA A 394 -29.39 9.15 -21.04
CA ALA A 394 -30.75 9.47 -20.65
C ALA A 394 -30.97 10.98 -20.73
#